data_30f5e8051c5c80a737e7a56b223d7bbc
#
_entry.id   30f5e8051c5c80a737e7a56b223d7bbc
#
_cell.length_a   1.000
_cell.length_b   1.000
_cell.length_c   1.000
_cell.angle_alpha   90.00
_cell.angle_beta   90.00
_cell.angle_gamma   90.00
#
_symmetry.space_group_name_H-M   'P 1'
#
loop_
_entity.id
_entity.type
_entity.pdbx_description
1 polymer ?
#
loop_
_entity_poly.entity_id
_entity_poly.type
_entity_poly.pdbx_seq_one_letter_code
_entity_poly.pdbx_strand_id
1 'polypeptide(L)'
;WKFISPGLLAREKKYVLPFVISATALFMAGAAFCFFIVLPFAMGFLLTYKLGDVLMPMLSVGLYVDFCLKFILAFGAVFELPIVIIFLTRMGIVTTKTLAKNRKYAVLIAFILAAVLTPTPDMFNQTLMAIPIIILYEVGILVSRIFVRGKTADAG
;
A
#
# COMPACT_ATOMS: atom_id res chain seq x y z
N TRP A 1 -1.91 -14.64 9.31
CA TRP A 1 -2.17 -15.97 8.75
C TRP A 1 -2.94 -16.85 9.73
N LYS A 2 -2.56 -16.93 10.99
CA LYS A 2 -3.29 -17.68 12.03
C LYS A 2 -4.75 -17.23 12.19
N PHE A 3 -5.03 -15.96 11.88
CA PHE A 3 -6.38 -15.39 11.95
C PHE A 3 -7.25 -15.76 10.75
N ILE A 4 -6.67 -15.86 9.56
CA ILE A 4 -7.37 -16.11 8.31
C ILE A 4 -7.55 -17.62 8.04
N SER A 5 -6.58 -18.43 8.47
CA SER A 5 -6.55 -19.89 8.24
C SER A 5 -7.79 -20.67 8.70
N PRO A 6 -8.44 -20.36 9.84
CA PRO A 6 -9.64 -21.10 10.27
C PRO A 6 -10.89 -20.80 9.42
N GLY A 7 -10.90 -19.69 8.68
CA GLY A 7 -12.02 -19.31 7.81
C GLY A 7 -11.94 -19.88 6.38
N LEU A 8 -10.83 -20.53 6.00
CA LEU A 8 -10.66 -21.10 4.67
C LEU A 8 -11.10 -22.58 4.61
N LEU A 9 -11.90 -22.89 3.57
CA LEU A 9 -12.27 -24.27 3.22
C LEU A 9 -11.01 -25.09 2.86
N ALA A 10 -11.06 -26.42 3.12
CA ALA A 10 -9.92 -27.31 2.87
C ALA A 10 -9.40 -27.27 1.41
N ARG A 11 -10.26 -26.93 0.44
CA ARG A 11 -9.91 -26.73 -0.97
C ARG A 11 -9.09 -25.46 -1.22
N GLU A 12 -9.19 -24.46 -0.36
CA GLU A 12 -8.54 -23.15 -0.54
C GLU A 12 -7.15 -23.12 0.09
N LYS A 13 -6.85 -24.06 0.99
CA LYS A 13 -5.51 -24.21 1.60
C LYS A 13 -4.39 -24.40 0.58
N LYS A 14 -4.69 -24.94 -0.60
CA LYS A 14 -3.71 -25.10 -1.70
C LYS A 14 -3.19 -23.79 -2.26
N TYR A 15 -3.97 -22.72 -2.15
CA TYR A 15 -3.61 -21.38 -2.66
C TYR A 15 -2.90 -20.51 -1.63
N VAL A 16 -2.75 -21.00 -0.42
CA VAL A 16 -2.14 -20.29 0.72
C VAL A 16 -0.68 -19.98 0.46
N LEU A 17 0.08 -21.01 0.09
CA LEU A 17 1.51 -20.86 -0.11
C LEU A 17 1.85 -19.83 -1.19
N PRO A 18 1.29 -19.89 -2.41
CA PRO A 18 1.52 -18.85 -3.40
C PRO A 18 1.02 -17.47 -2.95
N PHE A 19 -0.04 -17.40 -2.16
CA PHE A 19 -0.55 -16.14 -1.62
C PHE A 19 0.43 -15.51 -0.63
N VAL A 20 0.95 -16.29 0.33
CA VAL A 20 1.95 -15.81 1.30
C VAL A 20 3.24 -15.38 0.61
N ILE A 21 3.72 -16.15 -0.37
CA ILE A 21 4.91 -15.78 -1.15
C ILE A 21 4.69 -14.46 -1.90
N SER A 22 3.52 -14.29 -2.54
CA SER A 22 3.18 -13.06 -3.25
C SER A 22 3.08 -11.86 -2.31
N ALA A 23 2.49 -12.06 -1.12
CA ALA A 23 2.41 -11.04 -0.08
C ALA A 23 3.82 -10.62 0.37
N THR A 24 4.65 -11.56 0.77
CA THR A 24 6.02 -11.25 1.19
C THR A 24 6.81 -10.53 0.09
N ALA A 25 6.67 -10.95 -1.16
CA ALA A 25 7.33 -10.30 -2.29
C ALA A 25 6.84 -8.86 -2.49
N LEU A 26 5.52 -8.63 -2.37
CA LEU A 26 4.93 -7.30 -2.51
C LEU A 26 5.31 -6.38 -1.35
N PHE A 27 5.33 -6.90 -0.12
CA PHE A 27 5.82 -6.17 1.04
C PHE A 27 7.29 -5.74 0.86
N MET A 28 8.14 -6.65 0.42
CA MET A 28 9.56 -6.34 0.15
C MET A 28 9.71 -5.32 -0.98
N ALA A 29 8.90 -5.43 -2.02
CA ALA A 29 8.87 -4.44 -3.10
C ALA A 29 8.43 -3.06 -2.59
N GLY A 30 7.43 -2.99 -1.71
CA GLY A 30 6.98 -1.77 -1.05
C GLY A 30 8.05 -1.14 -0.16
N ALA A 31 8.74 -1.95 0.63
CA ALA A 31 9.86 -1.53 1.45
C ALA A 31 11.01 -0.97 0.60
N ALA A 32 11.37 -1.66 -0.48
CA ALA A 32 12.39 -1.22 -1.43
C ALA A 32 11.97 0.07 -2.15
N PHE A 33 10.74 0.16 -2.62
CA PHE A 33 10.18 1.37 -3.24
C PHE A 33 10.26 2.57 -2.28
N CYS A 34 9.88 2.37 -1.03
CA CYS A 34 9.98 3.40 -0.01
C CYS A 34 11.43 3.85 0.19
N PHE A 35 12.35 2.90 0.34
CA PHE A 35 13.76 3.18 0.63
C PHE A 35 14.45 3.90 -0.53
N PHE A 36 14.26 3.45 -1.77
CA PHE A 36 14.99 3.97 -2.92
C PHE A 36 14.33 5.18 -3.58
N ILE A 37 13.02 5.35 -3.45
CA ILE A 37 12.27 6.41 -4.15
C ILE A 37 11.68 7.40 -3.15
N VAL A 38 10.86 6.94 -2.20
CA VAL A 38 10.08 7.85 -1.35
C VAL A 38 10.98 8.59 -0.35
N LEU A 39 11.85 7.89 0.34
CA LEU A 39 12.74 8.49 1.35
C LEU A 39 13.70 9.53 0.76
N PRO A 40 14.44 9.28 -0.34
CA PRO A 40 15.29 10.30 -0.93
C PRO A 40 14.50 11.54 -1.37
N PHE A 41 13.31 11.34 -1.92
CA PHE A 41 12.44 12.45 -2.36
C PHE A 41 11.92 13.26 -1.17
N ALA A 42 11.42 12.60 -0.13
CA ALA A 42 10.93 13.23 1.09
C ALA A 42 12.04 14.01 1.81
N MET A 43 13.25 13.45 1.88
CA MET A 43 14.41 14.10 2.49
C MET A 43 14.90 15.27 1.66
N GLY A 44 14.99 15.13 0.33
CA GLY A 44 15.38 16.22 -0.56
C GLY A 44 14.45 17.42 -0.42
N PHE A 45 13.13 17.17 -0.37
CA PHE A 45 12.15 18.23 -0.15
C PHE A 45 12.27 18.87 1.24
N LEU A 46 12.40 18.07 2.29
CA LEU A 46 12.54 18.56 3.67
C LEU A 46 13.76 19.45 3.84
N LEU A 47 14.88 19.07 3.24
CA LEU A 47 16.13 19.86 3.28
C LEU A 47 15.99 21.15 2.48
N THR A 48 15.40 21.12 1.30
CA THR A 48 15.23 22.28 0.43
C THR A 48 14.24 23.30 1.03
N TYR A 49 13.16 22.83 1.65
CA TYR A 49 12.15 23.70 2.25
C TYR A 49 12.63 24.42 3.51
N LYS A 50 13.55 23.82 4.28
CA LYS A 50 14.09 24.40 5.52
C LYS A 50 15.37 25.22 5.35
N LEU A 51 16.01 25.18 4.20
CA LEU A 51 17.21 26.00 3.94
C LEU A 51 16.95 27.51 3.75
N GLY A 52 15.66 27.92 3.71
CA GLY A 52 15.26 29.33 3.61
C GLY A 52 15.27 30.10 4.94
N ASP A 53 15.26 29.45 6.09
CA ASP A 53 15.28 30.08 7.42
C ASP A 53 16.30 29.42 8.33
N VAL A 54 17.23 30.20 8.77
CA VAL A 54 18.47 30.11 9.60
C VAL A 54 18.42 29.16 10.84
N LEU A 55 17.73 28.06 10.81
CA LEU A 55 17.80 27.07 11.88
C LEU A 55 18.21 25.71 11.29
N MET A 56 19.48 25.34 11.47
CA MET A 56 19.89 23.95 11.25
C MET A 56 19.05 23.04 12.15
N PRO A 57 18.16 22.20 11.60
CA PRO A 57 17.52 21.22 12.43
C PRO A 57 18.59 20.24 12.87
N MET A 58 18.93 20.21 14.16
CA MET A 58 19.63 19.06 14.74
C MET A 58 18.70 17.84 14.61
N LEU A 59 18.69 17.21 13.44
CA LEU A 59 18.06 15.92 13.25
C LEU A 59 18.87 14.92 14.09
N SER A 60 18.33 14.57 15.24
CA SER A 60 18.85 13.43 16.00
C SER A 60 18.82 12.21 15.11
N VAL A 61 19.93 11.51 14.99
CA VAL A 61 20.04 10.27 14.20
C VAL A 61 18.95 9.27 14.59
N GLY A 62 18.58 9.21 15.87
CA GLY A 62 17.50 8.35 16.36
C GLY A 62 16.13 8.70 15.78
N LEU A 63 15.77 9.99 15.71
CA LEU A 63 14.51 10.43 15.12
C LEU A 63 14.46 10.15 13.61
N TYR A 64 15.58 10.27 12.93
CA TYR A 64 15.70 9.95 11.51
C TYR A 64 15.49 8.45 11.25
N VAL A 65 16.15 7.60 12.01
CA VAL A 65 16.00 6.14 11.89
C VAL A 65 14.57 5.70 12.21
N ASP A 66 13.96 6.22 13.26
CA ASP A 66 12.57 5.93 13.63
C ASP A 66 11.59 6.35 12.53
N PHE A 67 11.80 7.52 11.93
CA PHE A 67 11.04 7.99 10.79
C PHE A 67 11.18 7.04 9.58
N CYS A 68 12.41 6.69 9.20
CA CYS A 68 12.65 5.77 8.08
C CYS A 68 11.99 4.40 8.31
N LEU A 69 12.10 3.83 9.51
CA LEU A 69 11.49 2.54 9.83
C LEU A 69 9.97 2.60 9.74
N LYS A 70 9.34 3.63 10.29
CA LYS A 70 7.88 3.82 10.20
C LYS A 70 7.41 3.93 8.74
N PHE A 71 8.16 4.67 7.92
CA PHE A 71 7.86 4.83 6.50
C PHE A 71 7.97 3.52 5.72
N ILE A 72 9.06 2.78 5.91
CA ILE A 72 9.28 1.50 5.25
C ILE A 72 8.19 0.50 5.62
N LEU A 73 7.82 0.41 6.90
CA LEU A 73 6.76 -0.47 7.36
C LEU A 73 5.39 -0.06 6.80
N ALA A 74 5.09 1.23 6.78
CA ALA A 74 3.83 1.74 6.27
C ALA A 74 3.69 1.49 4.76
N PHE A 75 4.72 1.76 3.96
CA PHE A 75 4.71 1.47 2.53
C PHE A 75 4.70 -0.03 2.25
N GLY A 76 5.43 -0.84 3.02
CA GLY A 76 5.33 -2.29 2.95
C GLY A 76 3.88 -2.75 3.13
N ALA A 77 3.18 -2.25 4.15
CA ALA A 77 1.77 -2.58 4.38
C ALA A 77 0.83 -2.05 3.29
N VAL A 78 1.08 -0.86 2.75
CA VAL A 78 0.31 -0.29 1.63
C VAL A 78 0.45 -1.14 0.37
N PHE A 79 1.62 -1.70 0.11
CA PHE A 79 1.85 -2.59 -1.04
C PHE A 79 1.09 -3.92 -0.93
N GLU A 80 0.58 -4.28 0.25
CA GLU A 80 -0.33 -5.41 0.43
C GLU A 80 -1.76 -5.15 -0.09
N LEU A 81 -2.14 -3.90 -0.37
CA LEU A 81 -3.49 -3.55 -0.84
C LEU A 81 -3.97 -4.39 -2.03
N PRO A 82 -3.20 -4.62 -3.10
CA PRO A 82 -3.64 -5.46 -4.21
C PRO A 82 -4.01 -6.87 -3.77
N ILE A 83 -3.24 -7.45 -2.87
CA ILE A 83 -3.47 -8.81 -2.36
C ILE A 83 -4.71 -8.85 -1.48
N VAL A 84 -4.89 -7.87 -0.60
CA VAL A 84 -6.08 -7.73 0.24
C VAL A 84 -7.34 -7.61 -0.64
N ILE A 85 -7.29 -6.82 -1.71
CA ILE A 85 -8.41 -6.66 -2.65
C ILE A 85 -8.73 -7.99 -3.35
N ILE A 86 -7.72 -8.71 -3.84
CA ILE A 86 -7.90 -10.03 -4.47
C ILE A 86 -8.51 -11.02 -3.49
N PHE A 87 -8.05 -11.03 -2.25
CA PHE A 87 -8.54 -11.91 -1.21
C PHE A 87 -10.02 -11.63 -0.89
N LEU A 88 -10.37 -10.37 -0.60
CA LEU A 88 -11.74 -9.97 -0.30
C LEU A 88 -12.71 -10.27 -1.45
N THR A 89 -12.25 -10.08 -2.69
CA THR A 89 -13.05 -10.38 -3.89
C THR A 89 -13.21 -11.89 -4.10
N ARG A 90 -12.20 -12.69 -3.81
CA ARG A 90 -12.29 -14.15 -3.88
C ARG A 90 -13.24 -14.74 -2.84
N MET A 91 -13.24 -14.17 -1.65
CA MET A 91 -14.20 -14.55 -0.58
C MET A 91 -15.64 -14.10 -0.87
N GLY A 92 -15.84 -13.26 -1.90
CA GLY A 92 -17.17 -12.73 -2.23
C GLY A 92 -17.65 -11.63 -1.28
N ILE A 93 -16.79 -11.15 -0.35
CA ILE A 93 -17.12 -10.09 0.60
C ILE A 93 -17.32 -8.76 -0.14
N VAL A 94 -16.50 -8.52 -1.16
CA VAL A 94 -16.56 -7.31 -1.99
C VAL A 94 -16.50 -7.70 -3.46
N THR A 95 -17.26 -6.99 -4.31
CA THR A 95 -17.19 -7.20 -5.76
C THR A 95 -16.30 -6.16 -6.43
N THR A 96 -15.66 -6.53 -7.53
CA THR A 96 -14.85 -5.60 -8.33
C THR A 96 -15.67 -4.40 -8.86
N LYS A 97 -16.97 -4.59 -9.06
CA LYS A 97 -17.91 -3.51 -9.44
C LYS A 97 -18.09 -2.52 -8.30
N THR A 98 -18.27 -3.01 -7.06
CA THR A 98 -18.40 -2.17 -5.86
C THR A 98 -17.13 -1.37 -5.59
N LEU A 99 -15.96 -2.00 -5.71
CA LEU A 99 -14.67 -1.31 -5.59
C LEU A 99 -14.52 -0.21 -6.64
N ALA A 100 -14.80 -0.51 -7.90
CA ALA A 100 -14.74 0.46 -8.98
C ALA A 100 -15.72 1.64 -8.80
N LYS A 101 -16.91 1.39 -8.27
CA LYS A 101 -17.91 2.43 -7.95
C LYS A 101 -17.44 3.35 -6.81
N ASN A 102 -16.71 2.79 -5.85
CA ASN A 102 -16.28 3.48 -4.63
C ASN A 102 -14.85 4.07 -4.71
N ARG A 103 -14.30 4.28 -5.90
CA ARG A 103 -12.97 4.87 -6.13
C ARG A 103 -12.77 6.19 -5.40
N LYS A 104 -13.79 7.03 -5.32
CA LYS A 104 -13.74 8.30 -4.61
C LYS A 104 -13.35 8.16 -3.13
N TYR A 105 -13.83 7.10 -2.47
CA TYR A 105 -13.47 6.83 -1.08
C TYR A 105 -12.04 6.27 -0.96
N ALA A 106 -11.60 5.47 -1.93
CA ALA A 106 -10.23 4.98 -1.97
C ALA A 106 -9.23 6.14 -2.14
N VAL A 107 -9.53 7.11 -3.01
CA VAL A 107 -8.73 8.32 -3.17
C VAL A 107 -8.72 9.13 -1.86
N LEU A 108 -9.86 9.32 -1.23
CA LEU A 108 -9.95 10.01 0.06
C LEU A 108 -9.10 9.34 1.14
N ILE A 109 -9.22 8.01 1.26
CA ILE A 109 -8.42 7.22 2.22
C ILE A 109 -6.93 7.31 1.89
N ALA A 110 -6.55 7.26 0.60
CA ALA A 110 -5.16 7.42 0.18
C ALA A 110 -4.58 8.77 0.63
N PHE A 111 -5.33 9.86 0.49
CA PHE A 111 -4.90 11.17 0.96
C PHE A 111 -4.86 11.27 2.49
N ILE A 112 -5.79 10.65 3.21
CA ILE A 112 -5.74 10.58 4.68
C ILE A 112 -4.50 9.80 5.15
N LEU A 113 -4.24 8.64 4.55
CA LEU A 113 -3.05 7.85 4.87
C LEU A 113 -1.77 8.62 4.54
N ALA A 114 -1.72 9.27 3.38
CA ALA A 114 -0.60 10.12 3.01
C ALA A 114 -0.39 11.24 4.03
N ALA A 115 -1.45 11.92 4.49
CA ALA A 115 -1.36 12.98 5.48
C ALA A 115 -0.83 12.50 6.85
N VAL A 116 -1.20 11.28 7.26
CA VAL A 116 -0.71 10.67 8.50
C VAL A 116 0.77 10.26 8.39
N LEU A 117 1.16 9.81 7.21
CA LEU A 117 2.53 9.36 6.95
C LEU A 117 3.50 10.51 6.71
N THR A 118 3.07 11.61 6.08
CA THR A 118 3.96 12.75 5.81
C THR A 118 4.28 13.52 7.09
N PRO A 119 5.56 13.82 7.34
CA PRO A 119 5.96 14.62 8.51
C PRO A 119 5.61 16.10 8.38
N THR A 120 5.39 16.56 7.15
CA THR A 120 5.01 17.94 6.81
C THR A 120 3.65 17.93 6.13
N PRO A 121 2.65 18.66 6.65
CA PRO A 121 1.32 18.74 6.06
C PRO A 121 1.30 19.67 4.84
N ASP A 122 2.08 19.35 3.82
CA ASP A 122 2.10 20.08 2.56
C ASP A 122 1.42 19.27 1.44
N MET A 123 0.72 19.99 0.56
CA MET A 123 -0.05 19.36 -0.53
C MET A 123 0.84 18.58 -1.51
N PHE A 124 2.09 18.99 -1.68
CA PHE A 124 3.00 18.37 -2.65
C PHE A 124 3.42 16.98 -2.19
N ASN A 125 3.98 16.87 -0.98
CA ASN A 125 4.41 15.57 -0.41
C ASN A 125 3.21 14.64 -0.17
N GLN A 126 2.08 15.18 0.29
CA GLN A 126 0.86 14.43 0.47
C GLN A 126 0.37 13.83 -0.86
N THR A 127 0.37 14.60 -1.94
CA THR A 127 -0.01 14.12 -3.28
C THR A 127 0.97 13.07 -3.80
N LEU A 128 2.27 13.33 -3.65
CA LEU A 128 3.32 12.40 -4.05
C LEU A 128 3.16 11.03 -3.40
N MET A 129 2.75 11.00 -2.13
CA MET A 129 2.52 9.75 -1.39
C MET A 129 1.16 9.12 -1.69
N ALA A 130 0.12 9.91 -1.96
CA ALA A 130 -1.19 9.39 -2.30
C ALA A 130 -1.21 8.68 -3.66
N ILE A 131 -0.41 9.15 -4.64
CA ILE A 131 -0.36 8.59 -6.00
C ILE A 131 -0.01 7.09 -6.00
N PRO A 132 1.07 6.61 -5.38
CA PRO A 132 1.38 5.18 -5.31
C PRO A 132 0.24 4.36 -4.69
N ILE A 133 -0.40 4.87 -3.63
CA ILE A 133 -1.52 4.19 -2.95
C ILE A 133 -2.70 4.02 -3.91
N ILE A 134 -3.05 5.06 -4.65
CA ILE A 134 -4.13 5.04 -5.65
C ILE A 134 -3.81 4.07 -6.79
N ILE A 135 -2.57 4.08 -7.29
CA ILE A 135 -2.13 3.16 -8.35
C ILE A 135 -2.23 1.72 -7.87
N LEU A 136 -1.78 1.41 -6.65
CA LEU A 136 -1.87 0.06 -6.08
C LEU A 136 -3.32 -0.40 -5.91
N TYR A 137 -4.22 0.50 -5.53
CA TYR A 137 -5.64 0.20 -5.47
C TYR A 137 -6.21 -0.16 -6.85
N GLU A 138 -5.90 0.61 -7.89
CA GLU A 138 -6.33 0.32 -9.27
C GLU A 138 -5.74 -1.00 -9.79
N VAL A 139 -4.46 -1.24 -9.54
CA VAL A 139 -3.80 -2.52 -9.86
C VAL A 139 -4.53 -3.68 -9.17
N GLY A 140 -4.88 -3.53 -7.88
CA GLY A 140 -5.64 -4.53 -7.14
C GLY A 140 -7.00 -4.83 -7.79
N ILE A 141 -7.73 -3.82 -8.24
CA ILE A 141 -9.01 -4.01 -8.96
C ILE A 141 -8.78 -4.72 -10.30
N LEU A 142 -7.77 -4.31 -11.08
CA LEU A 142 -7.49 -4.91 -12.38
C LEU A 142 -7.12 -6.39 -12.26
N VAL A 143 -6.19 -6.70 -11.37
CA VAL A 143 -5.75 -8.08 -11.10
C VAL A 143 -6.91 -8.92 -10.59
N SER A 144 -7.72 -8.39 -9.65
CA SER A 144 -8.90 -9.06 -9.13
C SER A 144 -9.93 -9.37 -10.24
N ARG A 145 -10.12 -8.49 -11.22
CA ARG A 145 -11.01 -8.76 -12.37
C ARG A 145 -10.55 -9.94 -13.21
N ILE A 146 -9.24 -10.07 -13.42
CA ILE A 146 -8.65 -11.16 -14.20
C ILE A 146 -8.88 -12.49 -13.46
N PHE A 147 -8.60 -12.53 -12.16
CA PHE A 147 -8.76 -13.74 -11.36
C PHE A 147 -10.20 -14.18 -11.13
N VAL A 148 -11.16 -13.23 -11.07
CA VAL A 148 -12.59 -13.56 -10.91
C VAL A 148 -13.20 -14.01 -12.22
N ARG A 149 -12.79 -13.48 -13.37
CA ARG A 149 -13.27 -13.92 -14.70
C ARG A 149 -12.89 -15.37 -15.01
N GLY A 150 -11.72 -15.85 -14.58
CA GLY A 150 -11.31 -17.24 -14.76
C GLY A 150 -12.25 -18.25 -14.09
N LYS A 151 -12.89 -17.87 -12.99
CA LYS A 151 -13.76 -18.77 -12.23
C LYS A 151 -15.17 -18.96 -12.85
N THR A 152 -15.62 -18.03 -13.67
CA THR A 152 -16.90 -18.14 -14.41
C THR A 152 -16.75 -18.88 -15.74
N ALA A 153 -15.54 -19.04 -16.26
CA ALA A 153 -15.27 -19.80 -17.48
C ALA A 153 -15.13 -21.32 -17.22
N ASP A 154 -14.76 -21.72 -16.00
CA ASP A 154 -14.58 -23.14 -15.61
C ASP A 154 -15.85 -23.78 -15.02
N ALA A 155 -16.98 -23.04 -14.97
CA ALA A 155 -18.25 -23.49 -14.39
C ALA A 155 -19.38 -23.59 -15.43
N GLY A 156 -19.07 -23.62 -16.75
CA GLY A 156 -20.01 -23.78 -17.86
C GLY A 156 -19.80 -25.06 -18.65
#